data_780d7fe9f774c009ecd84ac58678323c
#
_entry.id   780d7fe9f774c009ecd84ac58678323c
#
_cell.length_a   1.000
_cell.length_b   1.000
_cell.length_c   1.000
_cell.angle_alpha   90.00
_cell.angle_beta   90.00
_cell.angle_gamma   90.00
#
_symmetry.space_group_name_H-M   'P 1'
#
loop_
_entity.id
_entity.type
_entity.pdbx_description
1 polymer ?
#
loop_
_entity_poly.entity_id
_entity_poly.type
_entity_poly.pdbx_seq_one_letter_code
_entity_poly.pdbx_strand_id
1 'polypeptide(L)'
;MNHNDLENISLLLDDIPKKWEKFADIVLLPNSAFNNIHWKLIICDDFWLNICNSLGVKRLARLGEIVGEKRESTVEILVGEDDWVIRKESGIKYGYNLTQCMFSSGNINERRRMGEVISKDDIIVDLFCGIGYYTLPILVKSQAKHVYSCEWNINAISALKYNLKINNVEGRCTIYEGDNRTTTRDLIN
;
A
#
# COMPACT_ATOMS: atom_id res chain seq x y z
N MET A 1 36.18 18.27 17.67
CA MET A 1 34.72 18.32 17.62
C MET A 1 34.27 19.27 18.73
N ASN A 2 33.59 20.36 18.41
CA ASN A 2 33.07 21.29 19.40
C ASN A 2 31.72 20.80 19.97
N HIS A 3 31.20 21.44 21.02
CA HIS A 3 29.95 21.01 21.69
C HIS A 3 28.75 21.03 20.74
N ASN A 4 28.68 22.03 19.84
CA ASN A 4 27.61 22.15 18.84
C ASN A 4 27.65 21.01 17.79
N ASP A 5 28.84 20.50 17.45
CA ASP A 5 28.96 19.37 16.50
C ASP A 5 28.39 18.08 17.11
N LEU A 6 28.59 17.87 18.41
CA LEU A 6 28.06 16.71 19.13
C LEU A 6 26.55 16.75 19.27
N GLU A 7 25.97 17.93 19.58
CA GLU A 7 24.52 18.12 19.64
C GLU A 7 23.87 17.87 18.26
N ASN A 8 24.45 18.40 17.18
CA ASN A 8 23.96 18.18 15.84
C ASN A 8 23.97 16.69 15.43
N ILE A 9 25.05 15.97 15.79
CA ILE A 9 25.14 14.52 15.55
C ILE A 9 24.07 13.75 16.33
N SER A 10 23.82 14.11 17.60
CA SER A 10 22.77 13.49 18.40
C SER A 10 21.39 13.66 17.76
N LEU A 11 21.06 14.87 17.27
CA LEU A 11 19.82 15.15 16.57
C LEU A 11 19.65 14.34 15.29
N LEU A 12 20.73 14.13 14.54
CA LEU A 12 20.72 13.29 13.34
C LEU A 12 20.49 11.81 13.67
N LEU A 13 21.13 11.30 14.73
CA LEU A 13 20.96 9.90 15.16
C LEU A 13 19.53 9.62 15.63
N ASP A 14 18.88 10.57 16.28
CA ASP A 14 17.49 10.43 16.73
C ASP A 14 16.48 10.42 15.58
N ASP A 15 16.81 11.05 14.45
CA ASP A 15 15.99 11.12 13.24
C ASP A 15 16.13 9.91 12.32
N ILE A 16 17.07 9.00 12.64
CA ILE A 16 17.20 7.73 11.91
C ILE A 16 15.98 6.84 12.22
N PRO A 17 15.26 6.38 11.19
CA PRO A 17 14.06 5.58 11.40
C PRO A 17 14.40 4.24 12.07
N LYS A 18 13.68 3.91 13.16
CA LYS A 18 13.83 2.64 13.89
C LYS A 18 12.98 1.51 13.31
N LYS A 19 12.06 1.83 12.38
CA LYS A 19 11.15 0.88 11.72
C LYS A 19 10.92 1.28 10.27
N TRP A 20 10.78 0.31 9.41
CA TRP A 20 10.44 0.47 7.99
C TRP A 20 9.70 -0.77 7.50
N GLU A 21 9.04 -0.67 6.34
CA GLU A 21 8.47 -1.82 5.66
C GLU A 21 9.42 -2.29 4.56
N LYS A 22 9.54 -3.62 4.38
CA LYS A 22 10.36 -4.21 3.31
C LYS A 22 9.50 -5.11 2.43
N PHE A 23 9.55 -4.87 1.13
CA PHE A 23 8.87 -5.64 0.10
C PHE A 23 9.91 -6.19 -0.88
N ALA A 24 10.35 -7.44 -0.68
CA ALA A 24 11.40 -8.05 -1.47
C ALA A 24 12.67 -7.17 -1.58
N ASP A 25 12.80 -6.38 -2.64
CA ASP A 25 13.96 -5.56 -2.98
C ASP A 25 13.77 -4.05 -2.75
N ILE A 26 12.63 -3.62 -2.20
CA ILE A 26 12.36 -2.22 -1.85
C ILE A 26 12.11 -2.06 -0.36
N VAL A 27 12.63 -0.99 0.22
CA VAL A 27 12.28 -0.51 1.57
C VAL A 27 11.48 0.76 1.48
N LEU A 28 10.41 0.81 2.27
CA LEU A 28 9.56 1.98 2.45
C LEU A 28 9.83 2.57 3.84
N LEU A 29 10.51 3.70 3.87
CA LEU A 29 10.80 4.47 5.07
C LEU A 29 9.56 5.22 5.56
N PRO A 30 9.41 5.49 6.86
CA PRO A 30 8.35 6.34 7.37
C PRO A 30 8.48 7.78 6.87
N ASN A 31 7.37 8.51 6.85
CA ASN A 31 7.35 9.92 6.40
C ASN A 31 8.33 10.82 7.19
N SER A 32 8.52 10.54 8.47
CA SER A 32 9.45 11.31 9.32
C SER A 32 10.94 11.02 9.06
N ALA A 33 11.29 10.02 8.26
CA ALA A 33 12.67 9.60 8.08
C ALA A 33 13.52 10.68 7.42
N PHE A 34 14.63 11.06 8.06
CA PHE A 34 15.62 12.01 7.53
C PHE A 34 15.04 13.39 7.18
N ASN A 35 14.04 13.87 7.95
CA ASN A 35 13.35 15.12 7.70
C ASN A 35 13.97 16.32 8.44
N ASN A 36 14.87 16.10 9.41
CA ASN A 36 15.56 17.16 10.11
C ASN A 36 16.36 18.01 9.11
N ILE A 37 16.36 19.34 9.33
CA ILE A 37 17.04 20.31 8.46
C ILE A 37 18.53 20.02 8.29
N HIS A 38 19.17 19.42 9.29
CA HIS A 38 20.61 19.09 9.25
C HIS A 38 20.93 17.99 8.23
N TRP A 39 19.96 17.12 7.87
CA TRP A 39 20.13 16.12 6.82
C TRP A 39 20.33 16.71 5.44
N LYS A 40 19.79 17.92 5.17
CA LYS A 40 19.92 18.59 3.87
C LYS A 40 21.37 18.82 3.43
N LEU A 41 22.31 18.88 4.39
CA LEU A 41 23.74 19.05 4.11
C LEU A 41 24.46 17.72 3.82
N ILE A 42 23.82 16.61 4.14
CA ILE A 42 24.41 15.25 4.09
C ILE A 42 23.79 14.42 2.97
N ILE A 43 22.50 14.66 2.70
CA ILE A 43 21.75 13.89 1.69
C ILE A 43 22.29 14.23 0.30
N CYS A 44 22.73 13.20 -0.39
CA CYS A 44 23.12 13.19 -1.79
C CYS A 44 22.76 11.81 -2.38
N ASP A 45 22.96 11.60 -3.67
CA ASP A 45 22.62 10.33 -4.33
C ASP A 45 23.35 9.14 -3.67
N ASP A 46 24.63 9.30 -3.34
CA ASP A 46 25.42 8.27 -2.65
C ASP A 46 24.88 7.94 -1.25
N PHE A 47 24.29 8.90 -0.55
CA PHE A 47 23.67 8.68 0.74
C PHE A 47 22.54 7.64 0.66
N TRP A 48 21.63 7.81 -0.27
CA TRP A 48 20.51 6.88 -0.44
C TRP A 48 20.95 5.51 -0.94
N LEU A 49 21.95 5.46 -1.82
CA LEU A 49 22.57 4.21 -2.28
C LEU A 49 23.24 3.45 -1.13
N ASN A 50 23.93 4.15 -0.22
CA ASN A 50 24.52 3.54 0.96
C ASN A 50 23.46 2.96 1.91
N ILE A 51 22.30 3.61 2.05
CA ILE A 51 21.18 3.06 2.81
C ILE A 51 20.65 1.79 2.14
N CYS A 52 20.45 1.79 0.82
CA CYS A 52 20.06 0.60 0.07
C CYS A 52 21.02 -0.57 0.31
N ASN A 53 22.32 -0.32 0.20
CA ASN A 53 23.37 -1.34 0.42
C ASN A 53 23.32 -1.89 1.85
N SER A 54 23.18 -1.01 2.85
CA SER A 54 23.10 -1.39 4.27
C SER A 54 21.87 -2.23 4.60
N LEU A 55 20.75 -1.99 3.91
CA LEU A 55 19.49 -2.72 4.10
C LEU A 55 19.37 -3.95 3.18
N GLY A 56 20.33 -4.16 2.27
CA GLY A 56 20.32 -5.26 1.30
C GLY A 56 19.12 -5.18 0.35
N VAL A 57 18.87 -3.98 -0.21
CA VAL A 57 17.77 -3.72 -1.16
C VAL A 57 18.29 -2.97 -2.39
N LYS A 58 17.49 -2.97 -3.46
CA LYS A 58 17.81 -2.26 -4.72
C LYS A 58 17.04 -0.96 -4.85
N ARG A 59 15.92 -0.84 -4.17
CA ARG A 59 15.00 0.30 -4.26
C ARG A 59 14.71 0.84 -2.87
N LEU A 60 14.53 2.16 -2.80
CA LEU A 60 14.21 2.88 -1.57
C LEU A 60 13.12 3.90 -1.84
N ALA A 61 12.14 3.94 -0.98
CA ALA A 61 11.06 4.91 -1.02
C ALA A 61 10.80 5.47 0.39
N ARG A 62 10.15 6.63 0.47
CA ARG A 62 9.69 7.25 1.70
C ARG A 62 8.20 7.50 1.63
N LEU A 63 7.47 7.15 2.70
CA LEU A 63 6.05 7.45 2.84
C LEU A 63 5.83 8.95 2.74
N GLY A 64 4.79 9.33 1.99
CA GLY A 64 4.23 10.67 2.02
C GLY A 64 2.87 10.68 2.70
N GLU A 65 2.14 11.77 2.54
CA GLU A 65 0.77 11.92 2.99
C GLU A 65 -0.20 11.27 2.01
N ILE A 66 -1.40 10.93 2.48
CA ILE A 66 -2.50 10.52 1.62
C ILE A 66 -3.33 11.76 1.32
N VAL A 67 -3.46 12.09 0.03
CA VAL A 67 -4.09 13.33 -0.41
C VAL A 67 -5.31 13.07 -1.29
N GLY A 68 -6.22 14.06 -1.32
CA GLY A 68 -7.38 14.09 -2.20
C GLY A 68 -8.48 13.06 -1.86
N GLU A 69 -9.60 13.20 -2.56
CA GLU A 69 -10.78 12.33 -2.39
C GLU A 69 -10.52 10.90 -2.90
N LYS A 70 -9.65 10.74 -3.87
CA LYS A 70 -9.23 9.44 -4.41
C LYS A 70 -8.19 8.73 -3.55
N ARG A 71 -7.78 9.34 -2.41
CA ARG A 71 -6.80 8.81 -1.46
C ARG A 71 -5.49 8.43 -2.15
N GLU A 72 -4.96 9.35 -2.94
CA GLU A 72 -3.70 9.18 -3.66
C GLU A 72 -2.53 9.19 -2.68
N SER A 73 -1.55 8.35 -2.98
CA SER A 73 -0.31 8.26 -2.21
C SER A 73 0.69 9.30 -2.70
N THR A 74 1.38 9.98 -1.78
CA THR A 74 2.50 10.87 -2.10
C THR A 74 3.83 10.24 -1.71
N VAL A 75 3.98 8.94 -1.93
CA VAL A 75 5.26 8.24 -1.74
C VAL A 75 6.32 8.81 -2.67
N GLU A 76 7.49 9.10 -2.12
CA GLU A 76 8.67 9.55 -2.85
C GLU A 76 9.60 8.37 -3.12
N ILE A 77 9.98 8.16 -4.37
CA ILE A 77 11.01 7.18 -4.74
C ILE A 77 12.38 7.85 -4.59
N LEU A 78 13.20 7.34 -3.69
CA LEU A 78 14.54 7.85 -3.39
C LEU A 78 15.63 7.14 -4.20
N VAL A 79 15.45 5.85 -4.48
CA VAL A 79 16.33 5.03 -5.32
C VAL A 79 15.50 4.05 -6.13
N GLY A 80 15.78 3.96 -7.43
CA GLY A 80 15.09 3.09 -8.39
C GLY A 80 13.99 3.81 -9.16
N GLU A 81 13.48 3.17 -10.20
CA GLU A 81 12.46 3.76 -11.10
C GLU A 81 11.09 3.10 -10.96
N ASP A 82 11.05 1.82 -10.55
CA ASP A 82 9.81 1.04 -10.40
C ASP A 82 9.33 1.08 -8.95
N ASP A 83 8.05 1.37 -8.77
CA ASP A 83 7.38 1.47 -7.49
C ASP A 83 6.37 0.34 -7.23
N TRP A 84 6.29 -0.65 -8.15
CA TRP A 84 5.43 -1.80 -7.97
C TRP A 84 5.91 -2.68 -6.82
N VAL A 85 4.98 -3.05 -5.94
CA VAL A 85 5.24 -3.95 -4.80
C VAL A 85 4.19 -5.05 -4.73
N ILE A 86 4.55 -6.16 -4.09
CA ILE A 86 3.60 -7.21 -3.71
C ILE A 86 3.70 -7.41 -2.20
N ARG A 87 2.64 -7.00 -1.50
CA ARG A 87 2.44 -7.27 -0.07
C ARG A 87 1.77 -8.63 0.11
N LYS A 88 2.21 -9.39 1.11
CA LYS A 88 1.53 -10.61 1.54
C LYS A 88 0.94 -10.39 2.93
N GLU A 89 -0.35 -10.64 3.08
CA GLU A 89 -1.05 -10.54 4.35
C GLU A 89 -2.06 -11.68 4.48
N SER A 90 -1.95 -12.46 5.56
CA SER A 90 -2.86 -13.60 5.84
C SER A 90 -3.00 -14.60 4.66
N GLY A 91 -1.93 -14.78 3.87
CA GLY A 91 -1.90 -15.65 2.70
C GLY A 91 -2.50 -15.05 1.42
N ILE A 92 -2.91 -13.78 1.45
CA ILE A 92 -3.40 -13.03 0.30
C ILE A 92 -2.27 -12.15 -0.24
N LYS A 93 -2.18 -12.02 -1.56
CA LYS A 93 -1.21 -11.17 -2.24
C LYS A 93 -1.91 -9.89 -2.73
N TYR A 94 -1.31 -8.74 -2.42
CA TYR A 94 -1.74 -7.42 -2.85
C TYR A 94 -0.61 -6.77 -3.64
N GLY A 95 -0.75 -6.70 -4.97
CA GLY A 95 0.15 -5.95 -5.85
C GLY A 95 -0.39 -4.56 -6.10
N TYR A 96 0.45 -3.54 -6.04
CA TYR A 96 0.07 -2.15 -6.30
C TYR A 96 1.30 -1.26 -6.47
N ASN A 97 1.09 -0.09 -7.11
CA ASN A 97 2.10 0.96 -7.20
C ASN A 97 2.08 1.81 -5.92
N LEU A 98 3.23 1.94 -5.27
CA LEU A 98 3.38 2.70 -4.02
C LEU A 98 3.02 4.19 -4.18
N THR A 99 3.32 4.77 -5.34
CA THR A 99 3.06 6.19 -5.63
C THR A 99 1.60 6.47 -6.00
N GLN A 100 0.82 5.45 -6.39
CA GLN A 100 -0.52 5.63 -6.94
C GLN A 100 -1.62 5.06 -6.05
N CYS A 101 -1.29 4.10 -5.20
CA CYS A 101 -2.23 3.41 -4.34
C CYS A 101 -1.78 3.41 -2.89
N MET A 102 -2.72 3.56 -2.00
CA MET A 102 -2.50 3.44 -0.56
C MET A 102 -2.66 1.98 -0.12
N PHE A 103 -1.92 1.55 0.90
CA PHE A 103 -2.23 0.34 1.66
C PHE A 103 -2.41 0.67 3.15
N SER A 104 -3.62 0.48 3.67
CA SER A 104 -3.90 0.65 5.11
C SER A 104 -3.50 -0.59 5.89
N SER A 105 -2.35 -0.58 6.54
CA SER A 105 -1.89 -1.70 7.40
C SER A 105 -2.69 -1.84 8.69
N GLY A 106 -3.40 -0.79 9.15
CA GLY A 106 -4.12 -0.75 10.42
C GLY A 106 -5.35 -1.66 10.50
N ASN A 107 -5.94 -2.07 9.39
CA ASN A 107 -7.23 -2.80 9.35
C ASN A 107 -7.09 -4.32 9.17
N ILE A 108 -5.95 -4.91 9.53
CA ILE A 108 -5.69 -6.34 9.33
C ILE A 108 -6.72 -7.25 10.03
N ASN A 109 -7.13 -6.90 11.24
CA ASN A 109 -8.11 -7.69 12.00
C ASN A 109 -9.48 -7.67 11.35
N GLU A 110 -9.91 -6.50 10.83
CA GLU A 110 -11.19 -6.38 10.16
C GLU A 110 -11.18 -7.10 8.81
N ARG A 111 -10.11 -7.01 8.04
CA ARG A 111 -9.96 -7.80 6.81
C ARG A 111 -10.05 -9.30 7.08
N ARG A 112 -9.43 -9.78 8.16
CA ARG A 112 -9.53 -11.18 8.56
C ARG A 112 -10.97 -11.54 8.94
N ARG A 113 -11.60 -10.72 9.77
CA ARG A 113 -12.99 -10.93 10.21
C ARG A 113 -13.95 -11.04 9.02
N MET A 114 -13.83 -10.15 8.03
CA MET A 114 -14.66 -10.22 6.82
C MET A 114 -14.47 -11.52 6.04
N GLY A 115 -13.26 -12.06 5.97
CA GLY A 115 -13.01 -13.38 5.38
C GLY A 115 -13.58 -14.56 6.19
N GLU A 116 -13.91 -14.37 7.48
CA GLU A 116 -14.41 -15.42 8.37
C GLU A 116 -15.92 -15.40 8.54
N VAL A 117 -16.56 -14.21 8.53
CA VAL A 117 -18.00 -14.07 8.83
C VAL A 117 -18.90 -14.22 7.60
N ILE A 118 -18.36 -14.08 6.40
CA ILE A 118 -19.13 -14.19 5.17
C ILE A 118 -19.31 -15.67 4.83
N SER A 119 -20.55 -16.06 4.44
CA SER A 119 -20.88 -17.44 4.07
C SER A 119 -20.50 -17.74 2.61
N LYS A 120 -20.29 -19.01 2.32
CA LYS A 120 -19.87 -19.50 0.99
C LYS A 120 -20.82 -19.08 -0.14
N ASP A 121 -22.11 -19.06 0.11
CA ASP A 121 -23.14 -18.78 -0.90
C ASP A 121 -23.54 -17.30 -0.96
N ASP A 122 -22.93 -16.45 -0.11
CA ASP A 122 -23.24 -15.03 -0.07
C ASP A 122 -22.80 -14.32 -1.35
N ILE A 123 -23.60 -13.35 -1.77
CA ILE A 123 -23.27 -12.36 -2.79
C ILE A 123 -23.08 -11.02 -2.09
N ILE A 124 -21.90 -10.43 -2.27
CA ILE A 124 -21.47 -9.25 -1.54
C ILE A 124 -21.31 -8.06 -2.50
N VAL A 125 -21.61 -6.88 -2.02
CA VAL A 125 -21.27 -5.60 -2.69
C VAL A 125 -20.26 -4.87 -1.85
N ASP A 126 -19.05 -4.67 -2.42
CA ASP A 126 -17.97 -3.87 -1.84
C ASP A 126 -17.97 -2.49 -2.51
N LEU A 127 -18.53 -1.48 -1.84
CA LEU A 127 -18.75 -0.15 -2.41
C LEU A 127 -17.49 0.70 -2.56
N PHE A 128 -16.39 0.33 -1.89
CA PHE A 128 -15.14 1.09 -1.83
C PHE A 128 -13.95 0.13 -1.83
N CYS A 129 -13.88 -0.73 -2.83
CA CYS A 129 -12.99 -1.89 -2.79
C CYS A 129 -11.49 -1.54 -2.84
N GLY A 130 -11.10 -0.38 -3.38
CA GLY A 130 -9.71 -0.01 -3.56
C GLY A 130 -8.96 -1.07 -4.37
N ILE A 131 -7.79 -1.46 -3.89
CA ILE A 131 -6.99 -2.56 -4.48
C ILE A 131 -7.49 -3.96 -4.09
N GLY A 132 -8.66 -4.05 -3.45
CA GLY A 132 -9.30 -5.30 -2.99
C GLY A 132 -9.17 -5.56 -1.50
N TYR A 133 -9.20 -4.52 -0.65
CA TYR A 133 -8.97 -4.66 0.80
C TYR A 133 -9.89 -5.66 1.46
N TYR A 134 -11.20 -5.61 1.18
CA TYR A 134 -12.20 -6.55 1.68
C TYR A 134 -12.60 -7.59 0.64
N THR A 135 -12.66 -7.21 -0.62
CA THR A 135 -12.95 -8.11 -1.75
C THR A 135 -12.08 -9.36 -1.73
N LEU A 136 -10.76 -9.22 -1.58
CA LEU A 136 -9.85 -10.38 -1.61
C LEU A 136 -10.00 -11.31 -0.39
N PRO A 137 -10.02 -10.83 0.87
CA PRO A 137 -10.30 -11.68 2.02
C PRO A 137 -11.62 -12.43 1.89
N ILE A 138 -12.68 -11.77 1.45
CA ILE A 138 -13.99 -12.37 1.22
C ILE A 138 -13.89 -13.49 0.18
N LEU A 139 -13.30 -13.25 -0.98
CA LEU A 139 -13.21 -14.24 -2.03
C LEU A 139 -12.25 -15.40 -1.71
N VAL A 140 -11.12 -15.11 -1.05
CA VAL A 140 -10.08 -16.13 -0.79
C VAL A 140 -10.39 -16.96 0.45
N LYS A 141 -10.93 -16.34 1.51
CA LYS A 141 -11.11 -17.01 2.81
C LYS A 141 -12.51 -17.54 3.03
N SER A 142 -13.54 -16.72 2.80
CA SER A 142 -14.93 -17.16 2.97
C SER A 142 -15.43 -18.02 1.81
N GLN A 143 -14.81 -17.89 0.63
CA GLN A 143 -15.26 -18.51 -0.60
C GLN A 143 -16.67 -18.05 -1.03
N ALA A 144 -17.03 -16.80 -0.72
CA ALA A 144 -18.29 -16.21 -1.15
C ALA A 144 -18.58 -16.49 -2.63
N LYS A 145 -19.85 -16.65 -2.97
CA LYS A 145 -20.26 -17.00 -4.34
C LYS A 145 -19.82 -15.94 -5.35
N HIS A 146 -20.02 -14.66 -5.01
CA HIS A 146 -19.64 -13.55 -5.88
C HIS A 146 -19.46 -12.26 -5.09
N VAL A 147 -18.56 -11.38 -5.54
CA VAL A 147 -18.40 -10.02 -5.03
C VAL A 147 -18.52 -9.02 -6.17
N TYR A 148 -19.39 -8.05 -6.02
CA TYR A 148 -19.49 -6.87 -6.87
C TYR A 148 -18.68 -5.75 -6.22
N SER A 149 -17.60 -5.31 -6.87
CA SER A 149 -16.62 -4.38 -6.33
C SER A 149 -16.67 -3.06 -7.06
N CYS A 150 -16.93 -1.96 -6.35
CA CYS A 150 -16.99 -0.61 -6.91
C CYS A 150 -15.74 0.19 -6.56
N GLU A 151 -15.14 0.83 -7.55
CA GLU A 151 -13.97 1.69 -7.38
C GLU A 151 -13.91 2.74 -8.51
N TRP A 152 -13.51 3.95 -8.19
CA TRP A 152 -13.39 5.04 -9.15
C TRP A 152 -11.93 5.41 -9.48
N ASN A 153 -10.97 5.05 -8.63
CA ASN A 153 -9.56 5.28 -8.89
C ASN A 153 -9.03 4.24 -9.88
N ILE A 154 -8.69 4.67 -11.09
CA ILE A 154 -8.23 3.80 -12.17
C ILE A 154 -6.98 2.98 -11.80
N ASN A 155 -6.08 3.54 -10.97
CA ASN A 155 -4.89 2.86 -10.52
C ASN A 155 -5.23 1.74 -9.53
N ALA A 156 -6.18 1.99 -8.62
CA ALA A 156 -6.68 0.97 -7.71
C ALA A 156 -7.43 -0.14 -8.46
N ILE A 157 -8.22 0.20 -9.48
CA ILE A 157 -8.90 -0.76 -10.36
C ILE A 157 -7.88 -1.67 -11.07
N SER A 158 -6.83 -1.09 -11.62
CA SER A 158 -5.76 -1.84 -12.28
C SER A 158 -5.07 -2.81 -11.32
N ALA A 159 -4.77 -2.34 -10.11
CA ALA A 159 -4.22 -3.16 -9.04
C ALA A 159 -5.19 -4.27 -8.62
N LEU A 160 -6.49 -3.98 -8.47
CA LEU A 160 -7.52 -4.97 -8.14
C LEU A 160 -7.60 -6.07 -9.20
N LYS A 161 -7.65 -5.73 -10.47
CA LYS A 161 -7.65 -6.71 -11.58
C LYS A 161 -6.45 -7.67 -11.50
N TYR A 162 -5.26 -7.11 -11.27
CA TYR A 162 -4.06 -7.91 -11.05
C TYR A 162 -4.19 -8.80 -9.81
N ASN A 163 -4.67 -8.24 -8.70
CA ASN A 163 -4.79 -8.94 -7.43
C ASN A 163 -5.79 -10.10 -7.46
N LEU A 164 -6.91 -9.93 -8.14
CA LEU A 164 -7.87 -11.01 -8.36
C LEU A 164 -7.22 -12.19 -9.10
N LYS A 165 -6.43 -11.89 -10.14
CA LYS A 165 -5.74 -12.89 -10.94
C LYS A 165 -4.67 -13.65 -10.14
N ILE A 166 -3.77 -12.95 -9.42
CA ILE A 166 -2.68 -13.61 -8.68
C ILE A 166 -3.15 -14.40 -7.44
N ASN A 167 -4.42 -14.17 -7.01
CA ASN A 167 -5.08 -14.93 -5.95
C ASN A 167 -6.07 -15.98 -6.50
N ASN A 168 -6.19 -16.12 -7.84
CA ASN A 168 -7.05 -17.10 -8.53
C ASN A 168 -8.54 -16.95 -8.18
N VAL A 169 -9.06 -15.74 -8.07
CA VAL A 169 -10.45 -15.45 -7.69
C VAL A 169 -11.18 -14.53 -8.69
N GLU A 170 -10.59 -14.24 -9.83
CA GLU A 170 -11.13 -13.32 -10.85
C GLU A 170 -12.51 -13.71 -11.36
N GLY A 171 -12.78 -15.01 -11.51
CA GLY A 171 -14.08 -15.52 -11.98
C GLY A 171 -15.24 -15.31 -11.00
N ARG A 172 -14.96 -14.85 -9.77
CA ARG A 172 -15.98 -14.58 -8.74
C ARG A 172 -16.08 -13.11 -8.34
N CYS A 173 -15.56 -12.20 -9.18
CA CYS A 173 -15.63 -10.76 -8.95
C CYS A 173 -16.08 -10.04 -10.22
N THR A 174 -17.02 -9.11 -10.07
CA THR A 174 -17.37 -8.13 -11.10
C THR A 174 -16.97 -6.75 -10.61
N ILE A 175 -16.18 -6.03 -11.42
CA ILE A 175 -15.72 -4.68 -11.07
C ILE A 175 -16.62 -3.65 -11.74
N TYR A 176 -17.17 -2.73 -10.96
CA TYR A 176 -17.89 -1.55 -11.38
C TYR A 176 -16.99 -0.33 -11.28
N GLU A 177 -16.51 0.13 -12.42
CA GLU A 177 -15.58 1.25 -12.52
C GLU A 177 -16.35 2.58 -12.47
N GLY A 178 -16.07 3.44 -11.50
CA GLY A 178 -16.69 4.75 -11.35
C GLY A 178 -17.30 4.99 -9.97
N ASP A 179 -18.09 6.06 -9.89
CA ASP A 179 -18.77 6.45 -8.67
C ASP A 179 -19.85 5.42 -8.29
N ASN A 180 -19.72 4.83 -7.12
CA ASN A 180 -20.64 3.79 -6.64
C ASN A 180 -22.10 4.28 -6.53
N ARG A 181 -22.33 5.58 -6.32
CA ARG A 181 -23.69 6.17 -6.29
C ARG A 181 -24.42 6.06 -7.63
N THR A 182 -23.67 5.88 -8.70
CA THR A 182 -24.21 5.68 -10.06
C THR A 182 -24.09 4.23 -10.50
N THR A 183 -22.95 3.60 -10.30
CA THR A 183 -22.64 2.25 -10.79
C THR A 183 -23.43 1.15 -10.08
N THR A 184 -23.91 1.38 -8.84
CA THR A 184 -24.70 0.39 -8.11
C THR A 184 -26.19 0.41 -8.43
N ARG A 185 -26.69 1.38 -9.19
CA ARG A 185 -28.12 1.46 -9.53
C ARG A 185 -28.61 0.21 -10.28
N ASP A 186 -27.76 -0.35 -11.11
CA ASP A 186 -28.06 -1.55 -11.89
C ASP A 186 -27.97 -2.85 -11.07
N LEU A 187 -27.41 -2.79 -9.84
CA LEU A 187 -27.34 -3.93 -8.93
C LEU A 187 -28.60 -4.09 -8.06
N ILE A 188 -29.41 -3.04 -7.95
CA ILE A 188 -30.57 -2.97 -7.04
C ILE A 188 -31.88 -3.26 -7.80
N ASN A 189 -31.86 -3.24 -9.13
CA ASN A 189 -32.95 -3.59 -10.03
C ASN A 189 -32.80 -5.03 -10.53
#